data_6eed192cd8138fc497400eb77fba0d22
#
_entry.id   6eed192cd8138fc497400eb77fba0d22
#
_cell.length_a   1.000
_cell.length_b   1.000
_cell.length_c   1.000
_cell.angle_alpha   90.00
_cell.angle_beta   90.00
_cell.angle_gamma   90.00
#
_symmetry.space_group_name_H-M   'P 1'
#
loop_
_entity.id
_entity.type
_entity.pdbx_description
1 polymer ?
#
loop_
_entity_poly.entity_id
_entity_poly.type
_entity_poly.pdbx_seq_one_letter_code
_entity_poly.pdbx_strand_id
1 'polypeptide(L)'
;MSTDETIMEKALEAFALNGYENIGVQEICDASGITKPTLYHYYGSKTGLLTQIMTEYSKRLIQDISKASSYNGDLPLTINKTIKAYFTFARNNKSFYRLLLNLFFAPPQSQFSKISQQYMKRQFLILETLFKFASEDHGNMKHKEKRNAITLLGFINSYIGMWMNDETELNDDQVFSASHQFMHGIYS
;
A
#
# COMPACT_ATOMS: atom_id res chain seq x y z
N MET A 1 -20.42 -13.38 3.47
CA MET A 1 -19.95 -12.36 2.53
C MET A 1 -21.15 -11.78 1.81
N SER A 2 -21.27 -10.46 1.76
CA SER A 2 -22.34 -9.81 0.99
C SER A 2 -22.02 -9.85 -0.51
N THR A 3 -23.00 -9.59 -1.37
CA THR A 3 -22.79 -9.60 -2.83
C THR A 3 -21.74 -8.57 -3.26
N ASP A 4 -21.76 -7.38 -2.68
CA ASP A 4 -20.79 -6.31 -2.98
C ASP A 4 -19.36 -6.67 -2.53
N GLU A 5 -19.18 -7.29 -1.36
CA GLU A 5 -17.87 -7.82 -0.93
C GLU A 5 -17.32 -8.86 -1.91
N THR A 6 -18.15 -9.77 -2.38
CA THR A 6 -17.76 -10.79 -3.36
C THR A 6 -17.31 -10.16 -4.68
N ILE A 7 -18.05 -9.16 -5.17
CA ILE A 7 -17.69 -8.44 -6.40
C ILE A 7 -16.35 -7.74 -6.25
N MET A 8 -16.15 -7.01 -5.14
CA MET A 8 -14.88 -6.31 -4.87
C MET A 8 -13.69 -7.27 -4.81
N GLU A 9 -13.84 -8.40 -4.12
CA GLU A 9 -12.77 -9.39 -3.98
C GLU A 9 -12.39 -10.00 -5.33
N LYS A 10 -13.38 -10.45 -6.12
CA LYS A 10 -13.12 -11.04 -7.44
C LYS A 10 -12.52 -10.04 -8.43
N ALA A 11 -13.01 -8.81 -8.42
CA ALA A 11 -12.43 -7.75 -9.24
C ALA A 11 -11.01 -7.40 -8.81
N LEU A 12 -10.75 -7.31 -7.52
CA LEU A 12 -9.42 -7.05 -6.97
C LEU A 12 -8.42 -8.13 -7.39
N GLU A 13 -8.77 -9.42 -7.26
CA GLU A 13 -7.94 -10.54 -7.70
C GLU A 13 -7.62 -10.41 -9.20
N ALA A 14 -8.64 -10.20 -10.04
CA ALA A 14 -8.47 -10.07 -11.48
C ALA A 14 -7.58 -8.88 -11.86
N PHE A 15 -7.82 -7.71 -11.27
CA PHE A 15 -7.04 -6.50 -11.53
C PHE A 15 -5.57 -6.63 -11.09
N ALA A 16 -5.33 -7.30 -9.96
CA ALA A 16 -3.99 -7.50 -9.44
C ALA A 16 -3.14 -8.45 -10.29
N LEU A 17 -3.76 -9.49 -10.85
CA LEU A 17 -3.07 -10.52 -11.63
C LEU A 17 -2.86 -10.10 -13.10
N ASN A 18 -3.90 -9.56 -13.71
CA ASN A 18 -3.92 -9.34 -15.17
C ASN A 18 -3.80 -7.86 -15.55
N GLY A 19 -3.81 -6.96 -14.57
CA GLY A 19 -3.85 -5.52 -14.79
C GLY A 19 -5.28 -5.02 -15.03
N TYR A 20 -5.56 -3.82 -14.55
CA TYR A 20 -6.91 -3.22 -14.64
C TYR A 20 -7.42 -3.08 -16.08
N GLU A 21 -6.57 -2.65 -17.02
CA GLU A 21 -6.97 -2.38 -18.40
C GLU A 21 -7.45 -3.64 -19.12
N ASN A 22 -6.81 -4.76 -18.85
CA ASN A 22 -7.04 -6.02 -19.56
C ASN A 22 -8.31 -6.76 -19.10
N ILE A 23 -8.89 -6.39 -17.95
CA ILE A 23 -10.07 -7.06 -17.41
C ILE A 23 -11.34 -6.36 -17.86
N GLY A 24 -12.23 -7.09 -18.53
CA GLY A 24 -13.56 -6.62 -18.95
C GLY A 24 -14.60 -6.72 -17.84
N VAL A 25 -15.67 -5.89 -17.95
CA VAL A 25 -16.82 -5.97 -17.01
C VAL A 25 -17.47 -7.36 -17.03
N GLN A 26 -17.51 -8.02 -18.20
CA GLN A 26 -18.09 -9.36 -18.32
C GLN A 26 -17.33 -10.38 -17.48
N GLU A 27 -16.01 -10.36 -17.54
CA GLU A 27 -15.15 -11.26 -16.76
C GLU A 27 -15.36 -11.11 -15.25
N ILE A 28 -15.52 -9.85 -14.77
CA ILE A 28 -15.84 -9.59 -13.36
C ILE A 28 -17.20 -10.17 -13.00
N CYS A 29 -18.21 -9.99 -13.87
CA CYS A 29 -19.54 -10.51 -13.66
C CYS A 29 -19.55 -12.04 -13.59
N ASP A 30 -18.86 -12.70 -14.53
CA ASP A 30 -18.75 -14.15 -14.60
C ASP A 30 -18.03 -14.71 -13.35
N ALA A 31 -16.93 -14.09 -12.94
CA ALA A 31 -16.17 -14.49 -11.75
C ALA A 31 -16.94 -14.29 -10.43
N SER A 32 -17.88 -13.33 -10.41
CA SER A 32 -18.67 -12.98 -9.22
C SER A 32 -20.06 -13.63 -9.23
N GLY A 33 -20.46 -14.31 -10.31
CA GLY A 33 -21.78 -14.92 -10.45
C GLY A 33 -22.92 -13.90 -10.53
N ILE A 34 -22.69 -12.72 -11.11
CA ILE A 34 -23.66 -11.62 -11.21
C ILE A 34 -23.88 -11.17 -12.64
N THR A 35 -24.86 -10.30 -12.86
CA THR A 35 -25.12 -9.67 -14.17
C THR A 35 -24.50 -8.26 -14.26
N LYS A 36 -24.27 -7.76 -15.49
CA LYS A 36 -23.81 -6.36 -15.71
C LYS A 36 -24.71 -5.32 -15.05
N PRO A 37 -26.06 -5.39 -15.17
CA PRO A 37 -26.95 -4.48 -14.46
C PRO A 37 -26.68 -4.47 -12.94
N THR A 38 -26.42 -5.63 -12.34
CA THR A 38 -26.09 -5.75 -10.92
C THR A 38 -24.80 -5.01 -10.59
N LEU A 39 -23.73 -5.23 -11.37
CA LEU A 39 -22.46 -4.52 -11.18
C LEU A 39 -22.63 -3.00 -11.29
N TYR A 40 -23.33 -2.54 -12.33
CA TYR A 40 -23.58 -1.13 -12.53
C TYR A 40 -24.49 -0.52 -11.45
N HIS A 41 -25.41 -1.29 -10.89
CA HIS A 41 -26.22 -0.85 -9.76
C HIS A 41 -25.36 -0.53 -8.52
N TYR A 42 -24.36 -1.38 -8.20
CA TYR A 42 -23.49 -1.20 -7.03
C TYR A 42 -22.41 -0.12 -7.25
N TYR A 43 -21.80 -0.08 -8.44
CA TYR A 43 -20.57 0.68 -8.65
C TYR A 43 -20.63 1.71 -9.79
N GLY A 44 -21.72 1.76 -10.56
CA GLY A 44 -21.90 2.67 -11.68
C GLY A 44 -21.02 2.34 -12.90
N SER A 45 -19.78 1.91 -12.67
CA SER A 45 -18.81 1.59 -13.73
C SER A 45 -17.69 0.71 -13.21
N LYS A 46 -16.86 0.16 -14.12
CA LYS A 46 -15.60 -0.52 -13.77
C LYS A 46 -14.64 0.40 -13.00
N THR A 47 -14.60 1.69 -13.38
CA THR A 47 -13.79 2.69 -12.66
C THR A 47 -14.37 2.99 -11.27
N GLY A 48 -15.67 3.01 -11.11
CA GLY A 48 -16.33 3.15 -9.82
C GLY A 48 -15.98 1.99 -8.88
N LEU A 49 -16.00 0.76 -9.39
CA LEU A 49 -15.57 -0.43 -8.65
C LEU A 49 -14.09 -0.33 -8.22
N LEU A 50 -13.18 0.06 -9.13
CA LEU A 50 -11.78 0.28 -8.77
C LEU A 50 -11.65 1.35 -7.68
N THR A 51 -12.37 2.46 -7.81
CA THR A 51 -12.34 3.56 -6.82
C THR A 51 -12.80 3.08 -5.45
N GLN A 52 -13.85 2.26 -5.39
CA GLN A 52 -14.35 1.69 -4.15
C GLN A 52 -13.32 0.74 -3.51
N ILE A 53 -12.72 -0.16 -4.30
CA ILE A 53 -11.63 -1.05 -3.85
C ILE A 53 -10.49 -0.22 -3.26
N MET A 54 -10.00 0.79 -4.01
CA MET A 54 -8.91 1.65 -3.57
C MET A 54 -9.26 2.39 -2.28
N THR A 55 -10.49 2.86 -2.15
CA THR A 55 -10.96 3.59 -0.95
C THR A 55 -10.97 2.68 0.28
N GLU A 56 -11.59 1.52 0.19
CA GLU A 56 -11.78 0.62 1.34
C GLU A 56 -10.44 0.06 1.85
N TYR A 57 -9.62 -0.46 0.96
CA TYR A 57 -8.35 -1.06 1.37
C TYR A 57 -7.31 0.00 1.78
N SER A 58 -7.26 1.14 1.07
CA SER A 58 -6.35 2.23 1.46
C SER A 58 -6.73 2.83 2.80
N LYS A 59 -8.01 2.92 3.14
CA LYS A 59 -8.46 3.40 4.45
C LYS A 59 -7.87 2.54 5.58
N ARG A 60 -7.93 1.21 5.43
CA ARG A 60 -7.35 0.26 6.41
C ARG A 60 -5.84 0.42 6.50
N LEU A 61 -5.14 0.42 5.36
CA LEU A 61 -3.69 0.64 5.32
C LEU A 61 -3.28 1.95 6.01
N ILE A 62 -3.94 3.05 5.68
CA ILE A 62 -3.66 4.37 6.26
C ILE A 62 -3.89 4.38 7.78
N GLN A 63 -4.93 3.71 8.28
CA GLN A 63 -5.17 3.58 9.72
C GLN A 63 -4.04 2.82 10.41
N ASP A 64 -3.63 1.68 9.86
CA ASP A 64 -2.58 0.83 10.42
C ASP A 64 -1.23 1.57 10.47
N ILE A 65 -0.82 2.18 9.34
CA ILE A 65 0.45 2.91 9.28
C ILE A 65 0.43 4.19 10.12
N SER A 66 -0.69 4.91 10.19
CA SER A 66 -0.79 6.11 11.03
C SER A 66 -0.58 5.77 12.50
N LYS A 67 -1.17 4.68 12.96
CA LYS A 67 -0.99 4.19 14.33
C LYS A 67 0.45 3.75 14.60
N ALA A 68 1.04 2.99 13.66
CA ALA A 68 2.39 2.44 13.81
C ALA A 68 3.46 3.54 13.73
N SER A 69 3.23 4.57 12.92
CA SER A 69 4.18 5.69 12.68
C SER A 69 4.01 6.84 13.68
N SER A 70 3.19 6.69 14.73
CA SER A 70 3.04 7.69 15.78
C SER A 70 4.30 7.73 16.63
N TYR A 71 5.13 8.77 16.42
CA TYR A 71 6.37 8.98 17.13
C TYR A 71 6.15 9.38 18.59
N ASN A 72 6.90 8.78 19.50
CA ASN A 72 6.80 9.00 20.96
C ASN A 72 8.17 9.06 21.67
N GLY A 73 9.21 9.54 20.97
CA GLY A 73 10.57 9.66 21.50
C GLY A 73 11.49 8.48 21.18
N ASP A 74 10.97 7.34 20.68
CA ASP A 74 11.75 6.17 20.30
C ASP A 74 11.65 5.93 18.79
N LEU A 75 12.61 6.47 18.04
CA LEU A 75 12.65 6.35 16.59
C LEU A 75 12.92 4.90 16.12
N PRO A 76 13.90 4.16 16.66
CA PRO A 76 14.12 2.76 16.30
C PRO A 76 12.86 1.90 16.43
N LEU A 77 12.18 1.99 17.56
CA LEU A 77 10.94 1.25 17.79
C LEU A 77 9.83 1.69 16.84
N THR A 78 9.73 2.99 16.54
CA THR A 78 8.69 3.51 15.64
C THR A 78 8.93 3.06 14.20
N ILE A 79 10.18 3.06 13.72
CA ILE A 79 10.54 2.52 12.39
C ILE A 79 10.21 1.02 12.31
N ASN A 80 10.57 0.25 13.33
CA ASN A 80 10.27 -1.18 13.38
C ASN A 80 8.75 -1.45 13.31
N LYS A 81 7.95 -0.75 14.13
CA LYS A 81 6.48 -0.86 14.10
C LYS A 81 5.90 -0.46 12.74
N THR A 82 6.45 0.58 12.13
CA THR A 82 6.00 1.07 10.82
C THR A 82 6.24 0.01 9.74
N ILE A 83 7.46 -0.54 9.63
CA ILE A 83 7.79 -1.59 8.68
C ILE A 83 6.91 -2.83 8.93
N LYS A 84 6.74 -3.24 10.20
CA LYS A 84 5.88 -4.36 10.59
C LYS A 84 4.42 -4.16 10.15
N ALA A 85 3.89 -2.94 10.30
CA ALA A 85 2.51 -2.63 9.88
C ALA A 85 2.34 -2.79 8.36
N TYR A 86 3.27 -2.28 7.57
CA TYR A 86 3.25 -2.46 6.11
C TYR A 86 3.36 -3.94 5.70
N PHE A 87 4.31 -4.67 6.27
CA PHE A 87 4.51 -6.08 5.95
C PHE A 87 3.31 -6.94 6.34
N THR A 88 2.74 -6.69 7.52
CA THR A 88 1.54 -7.40 7.98
C THR A 88 0.35 -7.09 7.07
N PHE A 89 0.16 -5.82 6.72
CA PHE A 89 -0.91 -5.44 5.81
C PHE A 89 -0.74 -6.09 4.43
N ALA A 90 0.48 -6.07 3.86
CA ALA A 90 0.77 -6.68 2.56
C ALA A 90 0.52 -8.18 2.55
N ARG A 91 0.93 -8.92 3.59
CA ARG A 91 0.64 -10.37 3.73
C ARG A 91 -0.85 -10.66 3.75
N ASN A 92 -1.62 -9.85 4.48
CA ASN A 92 -3.07 -10.06 4.63
C ASN A 92 -3.86 -9.55 3.41
N ASN A 93 -3.26 -8.72 2.54
CA ASN A 93 -3.94 -8.06 1.43
C ASN A 93 -3.05 -8.06 0.17
N LYS A 94 -2.48 -9.24 -0.19
CA LYS A 94 -1.49 -9.39 -1.27
C LYS A 94 -1.98 -8.80 -2.60
N SER A 95 -3.20 -9.15 -3.01
CA SER A 95 -3.79 -8.66 -4.26
C SER A 95 -3.96 -7.14 -4.26
N PHE A 96 -4.41 -6.55 -3.16
CA PHE A 96 -4.54 -5.11 -3.07
C PHE A 96 -3.19 -4.40 -3.14
N TYR A 97 -2.18 -4.89 -2.42
CA TYR A 97 -0.87 -4.25 -2.42
C TYR A 97 -0.19 -4.35 -3.79
N ARG A 98 -0.37 -5.47 -4.49
CA ARG A 98 0.08 -5.63 -5.90
C ARG A 98 -0.63 -4.63 -6.82
N LEU A 99 -1.95 -4.49 -6.70
CA LEU A 99 -2.71 -3.51 -7.46
C LEU A 99 -2.23 -2.07 -7.17
N LEU A 100 -2.01 -1.73 -5.90
CA LEU A 100 -1.52 -0.41 -5.48
C LEU A 100 -0.17 -0.07 -6.13
N LEU A 101 0.78 -1.00 -6.15
CA LEU A 101 2.08 -0.81 -6.79
C LEU A 101 1.95 -0.70 -8.33
N ASN A 102 1.15 -1.55 -8.95
CA ASN A 102 0.90 -1.50 -10.39
C ASN A 102 0.32 -0.14 -10.83
N LEU A 103 -0.63 0.38 -10.06
CA LEU A 103 -1.25 1.67 -10.36
C LEU A 103 -0.31 2.85 -10.06
N PHE A 104 0.55 2.73 -9.06
CA PHE A 104 1.53 3.77 -8.73
C PHE A 104 2.57 3.96 -9.85
N PHE A 105 3.03 2.87 -10.46
CA PHE A 105 3.98 2.89 -11.57
C PHE A 105 3.31 2.99 -12.96
N ALA A 106 1.99 3.10 -13.01
CA ALA A 106 1.27 3.31 -14.27
C ALA A 106 1.64 4.67 -14.90
N PRO A 107 1.52 4.83 -16.24
CA PRO A 107 1.81 6.10 -16.90
C PRO A 107 1.07 7.27 -16.24
N PRO A 108 1.74 8.42 -15.98
CA PRO A 108 1.16 9.54 -15.21
C PRO A 108 -0.13 10.13 -15.81
N GLN A 109 -0.30 9.97 -17.12
CA GLN A 109 -1.49 10.42 -17.87
C GLN A 109 -2.69 9.48 -17.70
N SER A 110 -2.50 8.26 -17.19
CA SER A 110 -3.58 7.30 -17.02
C SER A 110 -4.56 7.75 -15.95
N GLN A 111 -5.84 7.50 -16.18
CA GLN A 111 -6.89 7.76 -15.19
C GLN A 111 -6.62 7.06 -13.85
N PHE A 112 -5.94 5.92 -13.90
CA PHE A 112 -5.66 5.07 -12.74
C PHE A 112 -4.50 5.57 -11.90
N SER A 113 -3.48 6.15 -12.53
CA SER A 113 -2.40 6.84 -11.83
C SER A 113 -2.95 7.95 -10.93
N LYS A 114 -3.94 8.71 -11.40
CA LYS A 114 -4.59 9.77 -10.61
C LYS A 114 -5.33 9.21 -9.39
N ILE A 115 -5.97 8.04 -9.53
CA ILE A 115 -6.66 7.39 -8.40
C ILE A 115 -5.64 6.95 -7.35
N SER A 116 -4.53 6.32 -7.74
CA SER A 116 -3.53 5.81 -6.80
C SER A 116 -2.70 6.91 -6.15
N GLN A 117 -2.39 8.00 -6.86
CA GLN A 117 -1.54 9.09 -6.38
C GLN A 117 -2.02 9.70 -5.05
N GLN A 118 -3.32 9.87 -4.86
CA GLN A 118 -3.85 10.42 -3.61
C GLN A 118 -3.54 9.53 -2.40
N TYR A 119 -3.59 8.20 -2.57
CA TYR A 119 -3.33 7.25 -1.50
C TYR A 119 -1.83 7.11 -1.23
N MET A 120 -1.00 7.12 -2.26
CA MET A 120 0.46 7.14 -2.11
C MET A 120 0.92 8.45 -1.43
N LYS A 121 0.34 9.58 -1.81
CA LYS A 121 0.63 10.87 -1.17
C LYS A 121 0.27 10.85 0.32
N ARG A 122 -0.84 10.22 0.70
CA ARG A 122 -1.23 10.08 2.12
C ARG A 122 -0.23 9.25 2.91
N GLN A 123 0.21 8.12 2.38
CA GLN A 123 1.25 7.29 3.01
C GLN A 123 2.53 8.11 3.19
N PHE A 124 2.98 8.79 2.13
CA PHE A 124 4.14 9.65 2.17
C PHE A 124 4.05 10.73 3.27
N LEU A 125 2.91 11.42 3.37
CA LEU A 125 2.70 12.46 4.38
C LEU A 125 2.73 11.93 5.82
N ILE A 126 2.25 10.70 6.05
CA ILE A 126 2.35 10.04 7.36
C ILE A 126 3.81 9.83 7.73
N LEU A 127 4.61 9.28 6.81
CA LEU A 127 6.03 9.04 7.05
C LEU A 127 6.83 10.35 7.17
N GLU A 128 6.52 11.35 6.37
CA GLU A 128 7.13 12.69 6.50
C GLU A 128 6.83 13.31 7.87
N THR A 129 5.60 13.15 8.36
CA THR A 129 5.18 13.61 9.70
C THR A 129 5.95 12.87 10.81
N LEU A 130 6.12 11.56 10.70
CA LEU A 130 6.98 10.78 11.60
C LEU A 130 8.37 11.41 11.70
N PHE A 131 9.03 11.62 10.55
CA PHE A 131 10.40 12.17 10.52
C PHE A 131 10.46 13.63 10.96
N LYS A 132 9.39 14.39 10.77
CA LYS A 132 9.30 15.75 11.28
C LYS A 132 9.36 15.76 12.81
N PHE A 133 8.52 14.97 13.48
CA PHE A 133 8.56 14.89 14.95
C PHE A 133 9.88 14.30 15.45
N ALA A 134 10.40 13.25 14.82
CA ALA A 134 11.70 12.69 15.20
C ALA A 134 12.86 13.69 15.04
N SER A 135 12.79 14.62 14.08
CA SER A 135 13.81 15.63 13.88
C SER A 135 13.88 16.70 15.00
N GLU A 136 12.82 16.81 15.82
CA GLU A 136 12.84 17.69 16.99
C GLU A 136 13.77 17.15 18.08
N ASP A 137 13.82 15.82 18.24
CA ASP A 137 14.71 15.14 19.20
C ASP A 137 16.08 14.83 18.59
N HIS A 138 16.17 14.64 17.27
CA HIS A 138 17.38 14.24 16.54
C HIS A 138 17.80 15.31 15.53
N GLY A 139 18.57 16.30 16.00
CA GLY A 139 18.94 17.48 15.21
C GLY A 139 19.67 17.21 13.88
N ASN A 140 20.37 16.07 13.75
CA ASN A 140 21.02 15.63 12.51
C ASN A 140 20.01 15.22 11.42
N MET A 141 18.74 15.08 11.75
CA MET A 141 17.63 14.73 10.82
C MET A 141 16.90 15.96 10.27
N LYS A 142 17.12 17.14 10.82
CA LYS A 142 16.47 18.39 10.37
C LYS A 142 16.71 18.63 8.88
N HIS A 143 15.67 19.04 8.18
CA HIS A 143 15.64 19.28 6.72
C HIS A 143 15.82 18.02 5.85
N LYS A 144 15.70 16.83 6.44
CA LYS A 144 15.84 15.54 5.73
C LYS A 144 14.53 14.73 5.76
N GLU A 145 13.47 15.27 6.33
CA GLU A 145 12.21 14.57 6.61
C GLU A 145 11.60 13.96 5.34
N LYS A 146 11.49 14.79 4.30
CA LYS A 146 10.99 14.35 3.00
C LYS A 146 11.83 13.25 2.37
N ARG A 147 13.16 13.40 2.40
CA ARG A 147 14.09 12.40 1.87
C ARG A 147 13.97 11.09 2.63
N ASN A 148 13.93 11.14 3.95
CA ASN A 148 13.83 9.95 4.79
C ASN A 148 12.48 9.23 4.57
N ALA A 149 11.38 9.99 4.41
CA ALA A 149 10.07 9.42 4.07
C ALA A 149 10.06 8.72 2.71
N ILE A 150 10.64 9.34 1.67
CA ILE A 150 10.78 8.73 0.34
C ILE A 150 11.58 7.44 0.43
N THR A 151 12.73 7.49 1.12
CA THR A 151 13.63 6.34 1.26
C THR A 151 12.94 5.20 1.99
N LEU A 152 12.28 5.47 3.12
CA LEU A 152 11.58 4.44 3.89
C LEU A 152 10.44 3.80 3.09
N LEU A 153 9.62 4.60 2.41
CA LEU A 153 8.51 4.07 1.61
C LEU A 153 9.02 3.23 0.43
N GLY A 154 10.05 3.70 -0.27
CA GLY A 154 10.67 2.96 -1.37
C GLY A 154 11.29 1.64 -0.89
N PHE A 155 11.98 1.68 0.25
CA PHE A 155 12.59 0.52 0.89
C PHE A 155 11.54 -0.53 1.26
N ILE A 156 10.46 -0.14 1.94
CA ILE A 156 9.33 -1.03 2.29
C ILE A 156 8.72 -1.64 1.02
N ASN A 157 8.44 -0.83 0.00
CA ASN A 157 7.82 -1.30 -1.25
C ASN A 157 8.73 -2.27 -2.01
N SER A 158 10.05 -2.10 -1.95
CA SER A 158 11.01 -3.03 -2.54
C SER A 158 10.95 -4.40 -1.87
N TYR A 159 10.96 -4.46 -0.53
CA TYR A 159 10.79 -5.73 0.20
C TYR A 159 9.48 -6.43 -0.12
N ILE A 160 8.38 -5.67 -0.16
CA ILE A 160 7.06 -6.24 -0.48
C ILE A 160 7.03 -6.75 -1.94
N GLY A 161 7.66 -6.02 -2.87
CA GLY A 161 7.80 -6.46 -4.27
C GLY A 161 8.57 -7.76 -4.41
N MET A 162 9.72 -7.89 -3.73
CA MET A 162 10.54 -9.11 -3.70
C MET A 162 9.77 -10.28 -3.07
N TRP A 163 9.06 -10.04 -1.96
CA TRP A 163 8.20 -11.06 -1.36
C TRP A 163 7.09 -11.55 -2.30
N MET A 164 6.50 -10.67 -3.10
CA MET A 164 5.47 -11.05 -4.09
C MET A 164 6.00 -11.98 -5.17
N ASN A 165 7.32 -12.00 -5.38
CA ASN A 165 8.05 -12.87 -6.32
C ASN A 165 8.73 -14.06 -5.63
N ASP A 166 8.38 -14.33 -4.37
CA ASP A 166 8.92 -15.43 -3.55
C ASP A 166 10.45 -15.36 -3.34
N GLU A 167 11.03 -14.14 -3.39
CA GLU A 167 12.47 -13.91 -3.23
C GLU A 167 12.88 -13.52 -1.81
N THR A 168 11.91 -13.22 -0.93
CA THR A 168 12.13 -12.90 0.49
C THR A 168 10.88 -13.19 1.31
N GLU A 169 11.02 -13.13 2.63
CA GLU A 169 9.92 -13.24 3.58
C GLU A 169 9.53 -11.87 4.15
N LEU A 170 8.32 -11.76 4.71
CA LEU A 170 7.89 -10.58 5.49
C LEU A 170 7.60 -10.95 6.95
N ASN A 171 8.39 -11.86 7.52
CA ASN A 171 8.30 -12.29 8.91
C ASN A 171 8.96 -11.28 9.89
N ASP A 172 8.93 -11.58 11.19
CA ASP A 172 9.47 -10.68 12.21
C ASP A 172 11.00 -10.53 12.13
N ASP A 173 11.73 -11.56 11.70
CA ASP A 173 13.17 -11.49 11.47
C ASP A 173 13.50 -10.53 10.33
N GLN A 174 12.71 -10.57 9.27
CA GLN A 174 12.85 -9.63 8.16
C GLN A 174 12.49 -8.20 8.55
N VAL A 175 11.49 -8.01 9.42
CA VAL A 175 11.17 -6.68 9.99
C VAL A 175 12.36 -6.13 10.77
N PHE A 176 12.98 -6.96 11.61
CA PHE A 176 14.16 -6.55 12.37
C PHE A 176 15.33 -6.18 11.45
N SER A 177 15.67 -7.05 10.50
CA SER A 177 16.76 -6.85 9.55
C SER A 177 16.55 -5.60 8.70
N ALA A 178 15.34 -5.40 8.18
CA ALA A 178 14.98 -4.24 7.39
C ALA A 178 15.05 -2.94 8.20
N SER A 179 14.57 -2.96 9.46
CA SER A 179 14.64 -1.81 10.36
C SER A 179 16.08 -1.43 10.66
N HIS A 180 16.92 -2.41 10.97
CA HIS A 180 18.33 -2.22 11.25
C HIS A 180 19.07 -1.65 10.03
N GLN A 181 18.88 -2.26 8.86
CA GLN A 181 19.48 -1.79 7.62
C GLN A 181 19.07 -0.36 7.27
N PHE A 182 17.78 0.01 7.43
CA PHE A 182 17.32 1.36 7.15
C PHE A 182 17.99 2.40 8.07
N MET A 183 18.16 2.09 9.34
CA MET A 183 18.71 3.01 10.34
C MET A 183 20.24 3.15 10.25
N HIS A 184 20.95 2.08 9.93
CA HIS A 184 22.41 2.02 9.98
C HIS A 184 23.09 1.97 8.60
N GLY A 185 22.32 1.64 7.54
CA GLY A 185 22.87 1.52 6.19
C GLY A 185 23.68 0.23 6.00
N ILE A 186 24.59 0.25 5.00
CA ILE A 186 25.38 -0.92 4.60
C ILE A 186 26.71 -1.05 5.36
N TYR A 187 27.04 -0.08 6.20
CA TYR A 187 28.32 -0.05 6.95
C TYR A 187 28.12 -0.39 8.44
N SER A 188 27.02 -0.98 8.82
CA SER A 188 26.70 -1.38 10.20
C SER A 188 26.93 -2.87 10.42
#